data_66b3400b3a3b5696f469d9348f4cce5e
#
_entry.id   66b3400b3a3b5696f469d9348f4cce5e
#
_cell.length_a   1.000
_cell.length_b   1.000
_cell.length_c   1.000
_cell.angle_alpha   90.00
_cell.angle_beta   90.00
_cell.angle_gamma   90.00
#
_symmetry.space_group_name_H-M   'P 1'
#
loop_
_entity.id
_entity.type
_entity.pdbx_description
1 polymer ?
#
loop_
_entity_poly.entity_id
_entity_poly.type
_entity_poly.pdbx_seq_one_letter_code
_entity_poly.pdbx_strand_id
1 'polypeptide(L)'
;MVQLTLSVDCGGLGIKASVLDSAGTMRAQAIRISTPYPLSPTRLIETIVELSKSLPAADRVSVGMPGMMRHGVVVSTPHYINTAGPRTRMDPELKAAWDGFDMREGLTRALGKPTLVLNDAEVHGAGVVAGSGFEVVLTLGTGLGCAVFDGGKLAPHIELSHATIRRNETFDSWIGEHQRRLLGDSFWSRRIKAMVDELRPVFHWDRLYLGGGNSRRIKDSVIHKLGDDVVIVPNEAGIIGGVRAWNLLGDN
;
A
#
# COMPACT_ATOMS: atom_id res chain seq x y z
N MET A 1 -0.08 29.23 7.39
CA MET A 1 1.02 28.50 6.69
C MET A 1 0.40 27.28 6.05
N VAL A 2 0.88 26.86 4.88
CA VAL A 2 0.40 25.64 4.20
C VAL A 2 1.01 24.45 4.93
N GLN A 3 0.19 23.52 5.40
CA GLN A 3 0.66 22.30 6.07
C GLN A 3 1.36 21.37 5.07
N LEU A 4 2.57 20.95 5.39
CA LEU A 4 3.39 20.07 4.58
C LEU A 4 3.44 18.66 5.16
N THR A 5 3.32 17.65 4.31
CA THR A 5 3.37 16.23 4.69
C THR A 5 4.55 15.55 3.99
N LEU A 6 5.45 14.94 4.74
CA LEU A 6 6.39 13.97 4.22
C LEU A 6 5.64 12.67 3.95
N SER A 7 5.47 12.32 2.69
CA SER A 7 4.83 11.07 2.27
C SER A 7 5.90 10.05 1.84
N VAL A 8 5.89 8.89 2.48
CA VAL A 8 6.84 7.80 2.23
C VAL A 8 6.08 6.56 1.81
N ASP A 9 6.44 6.00 0.68
CA ASP A 9 5.91 4.75 0.13
C ASP A 9 7.02 3.69 0.21
N CYS A 10 6.86 2.76 1.16
CA CYS A 10 7.82 1.71 1.44
C CYS A 10 7.38 0.40 0.77
N GLY A 11 8.09 0.01 -0.29
CA GLY A 11 7.86 -1.27 -0.96
C GLY A 11 8.91 -2.32 -0.65
N GLY A 12 8.66 -3.54 -1.08
CA GLY A 12 9.63 -4.64 -0.93
C GLY A 12 10.91 -4.49 -1.75
N LEU A 13 10.93 -3.64 -2.78
CA LEU A 13 12.09 -3.43 -3.65
C LEU A 13 12.61 -1.99 -3.66
N GLY A 14 11.86 -1.05 -3.09
CA GLY A 14 12.27 0.35 -3.08
C GLY A 14 11.42 1.19 -2.15
N ILE A 15 12.02 2.26 -1.65
CA ILE A 15 11.38 3.26 -0.80
C ILE A 15 11.36 4.56 -1.61
N LYS A 16 10.19 5.21 -1.66
CA LYS A 16 9.99 6.48 -2.34
C LYS A 16 9.47 7.52 -1.36
N ALA A 17 10.02 8.72 -1.38
CA ALA A 17 9.60 9.81 -0.49
C ALA A 17 9.49 11.13 -1.23
N SER A 18 8.53 11.95 -0.84
CA SER A 18 8.39 13.33 -1.29
C SER A 18 7.67 14.16 -0.21
N VAL A 19 7.74 15.48 -0.33
CA VAL A 19 6.97 16.41 0.50
C VAL A 19 5.87 17.03 -0.35
N LEU A 20 4.64 16.98 0.17
CA LEU A 20 3.45 17.51 -0.49
C LEU A 20 2.74 18.51 0.41
N ASP A 21 2.03 19.45 -0.19
CA ASP A 21 1.11 20.32 0.52
C ASP A 21 -0.26 19.68 0.78
N SER A 22 -1.14 20.39 1.47
CA SER A 22 -2.50 19.94 1.79
C SER A 22 -3.39 19.68 0.56
N ALA A 23 -3.04 20.24 -0.61
CA ALA A 23 -3.72 19.98 -1.88
C ALA A 23 -3.17 18.73 -2.60
N GLY A 24 -2.13 18.10 -2.07
CA GLY A 24 -1.46 16.96 -2.70
C GLY A 24 -0.45 17.35 -3.77
N THR A 25 -0.08 18.63 -3.87
CA THR A 25 0.94 19.11 -4.81
C THR A 25 2.34 18.82 -4.26
N MET A 26 3.18 18.13 -5.04
CA MET A 26 4.57 17.88 -4.66
C MET A 26 5.36 19.19 -4.56
N ARG A 27 6.04 19.38 -3.45
CA ARG A 27 6.92 20.53 -3.16
C ARG A 27 8.39 20.21 -3.39
N ALA A 28 8.70 18.96 -3.67
CA ALA A 28 10.02 18.50 -4.09
C ALA A 28 9.87 17.29 -5.02
N GLN A 29 10.87 17.09 -5.90
CA GLN A 29 10.95 15.87 -6.70
C GLN A 29 11.04 14.65 -5.77
N ALA A 30 10.29 13.59 -6.07
CA ALA A 30 10.33 12.38 -5.27
C ALA A 30 11.72 11.71 -5.35
N ILE A 31 12.25 11.38 -4.18
CA ILE A 31 13.48 10.59 -4.05
C ILE A 31 13.09 9.12 -3.99
N ARG A 32 13.86 8.27 -4.66
CA ARG A 32 13.71 6.82 -4.61
C ARG A 32 15.04 6.15 -4.35
N ILE A 33 15.04 5.19 -3.42
CA ILE A 33 16.17 4.32 -3.12
C ILE A 33 15.75 2.85 -3.19
N SER A 34 16.70 1.94 -3.32
CA SER A 34 16.46 0.51 -3.12
C SER A 34 16.21 0.22 -1.64
N THR A 35 15.30 -0.71 -1.34
CA THR A 35 15.07 -1.17 0.05
C THR A 35 16.35 -1.82 0.59
N PRO A 36 16.91 -1.33 1.73
CA PRO A 36 18.23 -1.75 2.21
C PRO A 36 18.15 -3.04 3.04
N TYR A 37 18.14 -4.20 2.40
CA TYR A 37 18.14 -5.49 3.08
C TYR A 37 19.51 -5.87 3.67
N PRO A 38 19.55 -6.68 4.76
CA PRO A 38 18.43 -7.06 5.63
C PRO A 38 17.82 -5.84 6.33
N LEU A 39 16.50 -5.80 6.49
CA LEU A 39 15.78 -4.61 6.94
C LEU A 39 15.12 -4.84 8.30
N SER A 40 15.73 -4.36 9.36
CA SER A 40 15.12 -4.27 10.71
C SER A 40 14.22 -3.02 10.83
N PRO A 41 13.30 -2.95 11.81
CA PRO A 41 12.54 -1.75 12.11
C PRO A 41 13.41 -0.50 12.30
N THR A 42 14.48 -0.62 13.09
CA THR A 42 15.44 0.47 13.35
C THR A 42 16.08 0.95 12.04
N ARG A 43 16.52 0.03 11.18
CA ARG A 43 17.13 0.38 9.90
C ARG A 43 16.16 1.08 8.96
N LEU A 44 14.86 0.70 8.98
CA LEU A 44 13.85 1.40 8.20
C LEU A 44 13.65 2.83 8.72
N ILE A 45 13.56 3.02 10.05
CA ILE A 45 13.46 4.34 10.66
C ILE A 45 14.65 5.21 10.26
N GLU A 46 15.88 4.74 10.43
CA GLU A 46 17.10 5.44 10.05
C GLU A 46 17.10 5.82 8.56
N THR A 47 16.65 4.91 7.71
CA THR A 47 16.52 5.14 6.26
C THR A 47 15.54 6.27 5.96
N ILE A 48 14.38 6.30 6.60
CA ILE A 48 13.37 7.35 6.42
C ILE A 48 13.87 8.69 6.95
N VAL A 49 14.53 8.70 8.11
CA VAL A 49 15.17 9.90 8.66
C VAL A 49 16.21 10.46 7.70
N GLU A 50 17.07 9.62 7.14
CA GLU A 50 18.09 10.08 6.18
C GLU A 50 17.47 10.64 4.90
N LEU A 51 16.46 9.97 4.33
CA LEU A 51 15.72 10.49 3.18
C LEU A 51 15.07 11.85 3.46
N SER A 52 14.55 12.04 4.68
CA SER A 52 13.88 13.30 5.06
C SER A 52 14.83 14.49 5.06
N LYS A 53 16.13 14.30 5.33
CA LYS A 53 17.14 15.38 5.33
C LYS A 53 17.36 16.00 3.95
N SER A 54 17.09 15.25 2.88
CA SER A 54 17.23 15.68 1.49
C SER A 54 15.96 16.31 0.93
N LEU A 55 14.91 16.45 1.74
CA LEU A 55 13.61 16.97 1.37
C LEU A 55 13.27 18.23 2.19
N PRO A 56 12.35 19.10 1.73
CA PRO A 56 11.88 20.23 2.51
C PRO A 56 11.31 19.76 3.87
N ALA A 57 11.46 20.62 4.89
CA ALA A 57 10.88 20.34 6.21
C ALA A 57 9.36 20.16 6.11
N ALA A 58 8.84 19.12 6.74
CA ALA A 58 7.41 18.82 6.79
C ALA A 58 6.87 18.98 8.22
N ASP A 59 5.57 19.21 8.34
CA ASP A 59 4.87 19.37 9.63
C ASP A 59 4.43 18.02 10.20
N ARG A 60 4.17 17.05 9.33
CA ARG A 60 3.71 15.68 9.67
C ARG A 60 4.24 14.66 8.67
N VAL A 61 4.11 13.38 9.00
CA VAL A 61 4.65 12.26 8.20
C VAL A 61 3.57 11.22 7.95
N SER A 62 3.49 10.70 6.73
CA SER A 62 2.70 9.52 6.36
C SER A 62 3.61 8.46 5.78
N VAL A 63 3.50 7.24 6.27
CA VAL A 63 4.25 6.09 5.78
C VAL A 63 3.30 4.98 5.38
N GLY A 64 3.34 4.59 4.11
CA GLY A 64 2.74 3.36 3.61
C GLY A 64 3.78 2.26 3.61
N MET A 65 3.49 1.10 4.19
CA MET A 65 4.40 -0.04 4.21
C MET A 65 3.68 -1.37 4.00
N PRO A 66 4.37 -2.38 3.43
CA PRO A 66 3.74 -3.66 3.13
C PRO A 66 3.47 -4.45 4.40
N GLY A 67 2.33 -5.13 4.43
CA GLY A 67 1.90 -5.99 5.50
C GLY A 67 0.76 -5.41 6.34
N MET A 68 0.42 -6.12 7.39
CA MET A 68 -0.73 -5.79 8.24
C MET A 68 -0.34 -4.85 9.37
N MET A 69 -0.99 -3.69 9.42
CA MET A 69 -0.84 -2.68 10.45
C MET A 69 -2.09 -2.57 11.32
N ARG A 70 -1.92 -2.29 12.61
CA ARG A 70 -3.00 -1.91 13.52
C ARG A 70 -2.56 -0.71 14.34
N HIS A 71 -3.17 0.45 14.10
CA HIS A 71 -2.84 1.71 14.79
C HIS A 71 -1.33 2.07 14.75
N GLY A 72 -0.67 1.74 13.62
CA GLY A 72 0.76 1.97 13.43
C GLY A 72 1.69 0.89 14.01
N VAL A 73 1.11 -0.13 14.66
CA VAL A 73 1.85 -1.32 15.14
C VAL A 73 1.87 -2.40 14.05
N VAL A 74 3.02 -2.99 13.82
CA VAL A 74 3.21 -4.07 12.84
C VAL A 74 2.63 -5.37 13.39
N VAL A 75 1.62 -5.92 12.72
CA VAL A 75 1.09 -7.27 13.00
C VAL A 75 1.83 -8.31 12.18
N SER A 76 2.12 -8.01 10.92
CA SER A 76 2.94 -8.85 10.05
C SER A 76 3.52 -8.02 8.89
N THR A 77 4.70 -8.39 8.40
CA THR A 77 5.28 -7.81 7.20
C THR A 77 6.02 -8.87 6.38
N PRO A 78 5.42 -9.36 5.27
CA PRO A 78 5.93 -10.54 4.57
C PRO A 78 7.25 -10.32 3.84
N HIS A 79 7.63 -9.07 3.56
CA HIS A 79 8.83 -8.77 2.79
C HIS A 79 10.04 -8.46 3.66
N TYR A 80 9.84 -7.80 4.79
CA TYR A 80 10.93 -7.28 5.61
C TYR A 80 11.54 -8.31 6.56
N ILE A 81 10.86 -9.42 6.77
CA ILE A 81 11.36 -10.56 7.54
C ILE A 81 12.32 -11.46 6.75
N ASN A 82 12.62 -11.12 5.49
CA ASN A 82 13.48 -11.91 4.62
C ASN A 82 14.89 -11.31 4.54
N THR A 83 15.89 -12.16 4.36
CA THR A 83 17.31 -11.77 4.41
C THR A 83 17.73 -10.79 3.32
N ALA A 84 17.15 -10.89 2.11
CA ALA A 84 17.52 -10.10 0.94
C ALA A 84 16.31 -9.62 0.12
N GLY A 85 15.14 -9.50 0.75
CA GLY A 85 13.92 -9.01 0.11
C GLY A 85 12.91 -10.10 -0.26
N PRO A 86 11.89 -9.74 -1.03
CA PRO A 86 10.78 -10.64 -1.36
C PRO A 86 11.26 -11.98 -1.94
N ARG A 87 10.67 -13.10 -1.47
CA ARG A 87 10.95 -14.47 -1.91
C ARG A 87 12.35 -15.00 -1.57
N THR A 88 13.09 -14.35 -0.72
CA THR A 88 14.31 -14.91 -0.13
C THR A 88 14.00 -15.63 1.18
N ARG A 89 15.00 -16.23 1.78
CA ARG A 89 14.84 -16.98 3.03
C ARG A 89 14.36 -16.05 4.16
N MET A 90 13.36 -16.49 4.90
CA MET A 90 12.91 -15.81 6.11
C MET A 90 13.99 -15.90 7.20
N ASP A 91 14.18 -14.79 7.90
CA ASP A 91 15.07 -14.66 9.03
C ASP A 91 14.24 -14.59 10.32
N PRO A 92 14.38 -15.55 11.25
CA PRO A 92 13.62 -15.56 12.50
C PRO A 92 13.90 -14.36 13.41
N GLU A 93 15.13 -13.81 13.39
CA GLU A 93 15.49 -12.63 14.20
C GLU A 93 14.81 -11.38 13.65
N LEU A 94 14.80 -11.20 12.32
CA LEU A 94 14.06 -10.12 11.69
C LEU A 94 12.55 -10.26 11.97
N LYS A 95 12.00 -11.48 11.87
CA LYS A 95 10.60 -11.72 12.21
C LYS A 95 10.29 -11.30 13.64
N ALA A 96 11.09 -11.73 14.60
CA ALA A 96 10.92 -11.37 16.01
C ALA A 96 11.05 -9.85 16.25
N ALA A 97 11.94 -9.18 15.52
CA ALA A 97 12.13 -7.73 15.62
C ALA A 97 10.95 -6.93 15.05
N TRP A 98 10.27 -7.45 14.04
CA TRP A 98 9.11 -6.80 13.42
C TRP A 98 7.78 -7.09 14.13
N ASP A 99 7.61 -8.27 14.74
CA ASP A 99 6.37 -8.68 15.40
C ASP A 99 6.02 -7.74 16.57
N GLY A 100 4.92 -7.02 16.44
CA GLY A 100 4.45 -6.07 17.46
C GLY A 100 5.24 -4.76 17.57
N PHE A 101 6.14 -4.46 16.63
CA PHE A 101 6.89 -3.21 16.64
C PHE A 101 5.98 -2.01 16.38
N ASP A 102 5.96 -1.02 17.28
CA ASP A 102 5.24 0.25 17.08
C ASP A 102 6.05 1.17 16.15
N MET A 103 5.76 1.06 14.87
CA MET A 103 6.44 1.83 13.82
C MET A 103 6.04 3.31 13.86
N ARG A 104 4.80 3.61 14.23
CA ARG A 104 4.31 4.98 14.40
C ARG A 104 5.07 5.69 15.51
N GLU A 105 5.17 5.07 16.68
CA GLU A 105 5.89 5.65 17.82
C GLU A 105 7.38 5.80 17.52
N GLY A 106 8.01 4.78 16.91
CA GLY A 106 9.40 4.82 16.51
C GLY A 106 9.73 5.99 15.58
N LEU A 107 8.91 6.18 14.53
CA LEU A 107 9.07 7.29 13.58
C LEU A 107 8.72 8.65 14.19
N THR A 108 7.65 8.73 14.99
CA THR A 108 7.27 9.97 15.69
C THR A 108 8.43 10.48 16.55
N ARG A 109 9.07 9.58 17.31
CA ARG A 109 10.21 9.90 18.15
C ARG A 109 11.44 10.30 17.33
N ALA A 110 11.75 9.58 16.26
CA ALA A 110 12.94 9.81 15.46
C ALA A 110 12.86 11.10 14.63
N LEU A 111 11.67 11.44 14.13
CA LEU A 111 11.45 12.61 13.29
C LEU A 111 10.95 13.84 14.07
N GLY A 112 10.48 13.67 15.31
CA GLY A 112 9.89 14.74 16.13
C GLY A 112 8.62 15.31 15.51
N LYS A 113 7.86 14.52 14.76
CA LYS A 113 6.66 14.93 14.01
C LYS A 113 5.52 13.95 14.21
N PRO A 114 4.25 14.41 14.20
CA PRO A 114 3.11 13.51 14.14
C PRO A 114 3.25 12.57 12.95
N THR A 115 3.14 11.27 13.18
CA THR A 115 3.36 10.25 12.15
C THR A 115 2.16 9.32 12.05
N LEU A 116 1.76 9.05 10.80
CA LEU A 116 0.76 8.08 10.42
C LEU A 116 1.45 6.92 9.69
N VAL A 117 1.21 5.70 10.15
CA VAL A 117 1.70 4.47 9.50
C VAL A 117 0.53 3.59 9.13
N LEU A 118 0.41 3.27 7.85
CA LEU A 118 -0.66 2.48 7.26
C LEU A 118 -0.09 1.40 6.35
N ASN A 119 -0.94 0.48 5.91
CA ASN A 119 -0.62 -0.39 4.80
C ASN A 119 -0.48 0.43 3.49
N ASP A 120 0.38 -0.02 2.57
CA ASP A 120 0.63 0.64 1.29
C ASP A 120 -0.64 0.75 0.41
N ALA A 121 -1.52 -0.26 0.42
CA ALA A 121 -2.80 -0.21 -0.27
C ALA A 121 -3.78 0.79 0.37
N GLU A 122 -3.73 0.98 1.69
CA GLU A 122 -4.55 1.97 2.39
C GLU A 122 -4.14 3.39 2.01
N VAL A 123 -2.83 3.66 1.98
CA VAL A 123 -2.31 4.96 1.52
C VAL A 123 -2.64 5.18 0.05
N HIS A 124 -2.46 4.16 -0.80
CA HIS A 124 -2.84 4.25 -2.21
C HIS A 124 -4.34 4.53 -2.37
N GLY A 125 -5.17 3.83 -1.61
CA GLY A 125 -6.62 4.00 -1.59
C GLY A 125 -7.04 5.41 -1.19
N ALA A 126 -6.46 5.96 -0.15
CA ALA A 126 -6.70 7.34 0.27
C ALA A 126 -6.47 8.36 -0.86
N GLY A 127 -5.55 8.06 -1.79
CA GLY A 127 -5.26 8.90 -2.96
C GLY A 127 -6.34 8.88 -4.04
N VAL A 128 -7.20 7.85 -4.10
CA VAL A 128 -8.10 7.61 -5.24
C VAL A 128 -9.58 7.59 -4.90
N VAL A 129 -9.97 7.23 -3.67
CA VAL A 129 -11.39 7.13 -3.29
C VAL A 129 -12.12 8.47 -3.44
N ALA A 130 -13.37 8.41 -3.85
CA ALA A 130 -14.24 9.59 -3.94
C ALA A 130 -14.68 10.10 -2.57
N GLY A 131 -14.69 9.21 -1.57
CA GLY A 131 -15.09 9.53 -0.19
C GLY A 131 -16.59 9.43 0.05
N SER A 132 -17.29 8.63 -0.74
CA SER A 132 -18.74 8.44 -0.63
C SER A 132 -19.14 7.00 -0.91
N GLY A 133 -20.08 6.47 -0.14
CA GLY A 133 -20.52 5.08 -0.24
C GLY A 133 -19.45 4.09 0.23
N PHE A 134 -19.64 2.83 -0.14
CA PHE A 134 -18.72 1.75 0.20
C PHE A 134 -17.73 1.51 -0.94
N GLU A 135 -16.48 1.88 -0.72
CA GLU A 135 -15.43 1.88 -1.73
C GLU A 135 -14.35 0.86 -1.39
N VAL A 136 -13.98 0.03 -2.35
CA VAL A 136 -12.90 -0.95 -2.21
C VAL A 136 -11.76 -0.60 -3.16
N VAL A 137 -10.54 -0.69 -2.67
CA VAL A 137 -9.32 -0.48 -3.46
C VAL A 137 -8.51 -1.76 -3.44
N LEU A 138 -8.21 -2.29 -4.61
CA LEU A 138 -7.32 -3.44 -4.77
C LEU A 138 -6.07 -2.99 -5.52
N THR A 139 -4.91 -3.20 -4.94
CA THR A 139 -3.63 -2.88 -5.58
C THR A 139 -2.98 -4.13 -6.13
N LEU A 140 -2.65 -4.10 -7.42
CA LEU A 140 -2.03 -5.20 -8.16
C LEU A 140 -0.53 -4.93 -8.32
N GLY A 141 0.27 -5.65 -7.57
CA GLY A 141 1.73 -5.49 -7.52
C GLY A 141 2.45 -6.82 -7.41
N THR A 142 3.43 -6.92 -6.50
CA THR A 142 4.07 -8.19 -6.13
C THR A 142 3.03 -9.22 -5.72
N GLY A 143 2.02 -8.78 -4.98
CA GLY A 143 0.83 -9.50 -4.56
C GLY A 143 -0.43 -8.67 -4.74
N LEU A 144 -1.45 -8.94 -3.92
CA LEU A 144 -2.71 -8.23 -3.83
C LEU A 144 -2.74 -7.38 -2.54
N GLY A 145 -2.85 -6.06 -2.67
CA GLY A 145 -3.21 -5.21 -1.53
C GLY A 145 -4.70 -4.90 -1.53
N CYS A 146 -5.26 -4.64 -0.36
CA CYS A 146 -6.68 -4.33 -0.18
C CYS A 146 -6.85 -3.19 0.82
N ALA A 147 -7.69 -2.22 0.49
CA ALA A 147 -8.17 -1.20 1.42
C ALA A 147 -9.67 -1.00 1.23
N VAL A 148 -10.36 -0.72 2.32
CA VAL A 148 -11.82 -0.55 2.34
C VAL A 148 -12.16 0.78 2.98
N PHE A 149 -13.09 1.50 2.38
CA PHE A 149 -13.58 2.80 2.87
C PHE A 149 -15.10 2.80 2.92
N ASP A 150 -15.65 3.38 3.96
CA ASP A 150 -17.10 3.56 4.10
C ASP A 150 -17.40 5.03 4.42
N GLY A 151 -18.17 5.69 3.58
CA GLY A 151 -18.48 7.11 3.70
C GLY A 151 -17.22 7.99 3.78
N GLY A 152 -16.15 7.62 3.07
CA GLY A 152 -14.86 8.30 3.09
C GLY A 152 -13.97 8.00 4.29
N LYS A 153 -14.37 7.12 5.21
CA LYS A 153 -13.55 6.70 6.34
C LYS A 153 -12.85 5.38 6.05
N LEU A 154 -11.57 5.28 6.40
CA LEU A 154 -10.81 4.05 6.26
C LEU A 154 -11.32 3.01 7.27
N ALA A 155 -11.73 1.85 6.77
CA ALA A 155 -12.06 0.70 7.59
C ALA A 155 -10.80 0.00 8.13
N PRO A 156 -10.91 -0.83 9.19
CA PRO A 156 -9.79 -1.63 9.65
C PRO A 156 -9.19 -2.50 8.55
N HIS A 157 -7.87 -2.54 8.46
CA HIS A 157 -7.14 -3.30 7.42
C HIS A 157 -7.54 -4.78 7.38
N ILE A 158 -7.77 -5.29 6.18
CA ILE A 158 -8.03 -6.70 5.89
C ILE A 158 -6.93 -7.21 4.96
N GLU A 159 -6.18 -8.24 5.40
CA GLU A 159 -5.15 -8.87 4.58
C GLU A 159 -5.79 -9.90 3.62
N LEU A 160 -6.50 -9.38 2.62
CA LEU A 160 -7.23 -10.18 1.64
C LEU A 160 -6.30 -11.09 0.82
N SER A 161 -5.04 -10.71 0.66
CA SER A 161 -4.04 -11.48 -0.08
C SER A 161 -3.93 -12.93 0.39
N HIS A 162 -4.12 -13.17 1.69
CA HIS A 162 -4.03 -14.47 2.32
C HIS A 162 -5.34 -15.29 2.26
N ALA A 163 -6.45 -14.68 1.86
CA ALA A 163 -7.71 -15.42 1.70
C ALA A 163 -7.58 -16.43 0.56
N THR A 164 -8.20 -17.60 0.76
CA THR A 164 -8.17 -18.69 -0.22
C THR A 164 -9.18 -18.42 -1.33
N ILE A 165 -8.73 -18.42 -2.58
CA ILE A 165 -9.60 -18.31 -3.76
C ILE A 165 -9.94 -19.68 -4.35
N ARG A 166 -9.00 -20.61 -4.25
CA ARG A 166 -9.15 -22.00 -4.73
C ARG A 166 -8.45 -22.95 -3.77
N ARG A 167 -8.65 -24.27 -3.97
CA ARG A 167 -7.97 -25.27 -3.17
C ARG A 167 -6.45 -25.01 -3.17
N ASN A 168 -5.91 -24.72 -1.99
CA ASN A 168 -4.49 -24.46 -1.75
C ASN A 168 -3.88 -23.22 -2.46
N GLU A 169 -4.71 -22.33 -2.99
CA GLU A 169 -4.24 -21.06 -3.61
C GLU A 169 -4.88 -19.88 -2.92
N THR A 170 -4.04 -18.92 -2.47
CA THR A 170 -4.48 -17.61 -1.99
C THR A 170 -4.61 -16.63 -3.15
N PHE A 171 -5.29 -15.48 -2.92
CA PHE A 171 -5.32 -14.42 -3.93
C PHE A 171 -3.91 -14.03 -4.36
N ASP A 172 -2.98 -13.91 -3.40
CA ASP A 172 -1.58 -13.53 -3.67
C ASP A 172 -0.89 -14.53 -4.60
N SER A 173 -1.01 -15.83 -4.31
CA SER A 173 -0.41 -16.87 -5.12
C SER A 173 -1.06 -17.00 -6.49
N TRP A 174 -2.31 -16.57 -6.65
CA TRP A 174 -3.08 -16.75 -7.89
C TRP A 174 -2.96 -15.59 -8.88
N ILE A 175 -2.83 -14.35 -8.40
CA ILE A 175 -2.79 -13.15 -9.27
C ILE A 175 -1.54 -12.30 -9.13
N GLY A 176 -0.64 -12.58 -8.19
CA GLY A 176 0.57 -11.81 -7.99
C GLY A 176 1.49 -11.76 -9.22
N GLU A 177 2.48 -10.88 -9.21
CA GLU A 177 3.42 -10.62 -10.32
C GLU A 177 4.07 -11.90 -10.88
N HIS A 178 4.37 -12.87 -10.00
CA HIS A 178 4.94 -14.15 -10.45
C HIS A 178 4.01 -14.88 -11.42
N GLN A 179 2.72 -14.97 -11.08
CA GLN A 179 1.73 -15.62 -11.93
C GLN A 179 1.48 -14.81 -13.21
N ARG A 180 1.48 -13.48 -13.11
CA ARG A 180 1.36 -12.64 -14.30
C ARG A 180 2.46 -12.93 -15.31
N ARG A 181 3.72 -13.07 -14.85
CA ARG A 181 4.86 -13.40 -15.73
C ARG A 181 4.76 -14.79 -16.34
N LEU A 182 4.30 -15.77 -15.58
CA LEU A 182 4.12 -17.13 -16.08
C LEU A 182 3.00 -17.24 -17.13
N LEU A 183 1.88 -16.56 -16.89
CA LEU A 183 0.67 -16.68 -17.72
C LEU A 183 0.66 -15.71 -18.91
N GLY A 184 1.43 -14.63 -18.84
CA GLY A 184 1.31 -13.49 -19.72
C GLY A 184 0.05 -12.64 -19.43
N ASP A 185 0.09 -11.37 -19.85
CA ASP A 185 -0.92 -10.37 -19.49
C ASP A 185 -2.35 -10.77 -19.89
N SER A 186 -2.52 -11.49 -20.99
CA SER A 186 -3.86 -11.89 -21.48
C SER A 186 -4.56 -12.92 -20.59
N PHE A 187 -3.86 -13.97 -20.18
CA PHE A 187 -4.45 -14.98 -19.28
C PHE A 187 -4.57 -14.44 -17.86
N TRP A 188 -3.58 -13.68 -17.42
CA TRP A 188 -3.60 -13.02 -16.12
C TRP A 188 -4.78 -12.04 -16.01
N SER A 189 -5.09 -11.24 -17.04
CA SER A 189 -6.25 -10.35 -17.03
C SER A 189 -7.58 -11.09 -16.84
N ARG A 190 -7.70 -12.31 -17.37
CA ARG A 190 -8.90 -13.15 -17.12
C ARG A 190 -8.99 -13.57 -15.66
N ARG A 191 -7.85 -13.84 -14.99
CA ARG A 191 -7.84 -14.10 -13.54
C ARG A 191 -8.24 -12.87 -12.74
N ILE A 192 -7.83 -11.67 -13.15
CA ILE A 192 -8.28 -10.43 -12.51
C ILE A 192 -9.79 -10.29 -12.63
N LYS A 193 -10.37 -10.57 -13.81
CA LYS A 193 -11.83 -10.55 -13.95
C LYS A 193 -12.50 -11.56 -13.02
N ALA A 194 -12.00 -12.80 -13.00
CA ALA A 194 -12.56 -13.82 -12.11
C ALA A 194 -12.46 -13.42 -10.62
N MET A 195 -11.35 -12.82 -10.20
CA MET A 195 -11.22 -12.25 -8.85
C MET A 195 -12.27 -11.19 -8.56
N VAL A 196 -12.49 -10.26 -9.48
CA VAL A 196 -13.50 -9.20 -9.32
C VAL A 196 -14.91 -9.82 -9.22
N ASP A 197 -15.21 -10.82 -10.06
CA ASP A 197 -16.51 -11.52 -10.04
C ASP A 197 -16.74 -12.26 -8.70
N GLU A 198 -15.71 -12.91 -8.15
CA GLU A 198 -15.78 -13.63 -6.86
C GLU A 198 -15.90 -12.66 -5.67
N LEU A 199 -15.25 -11.50 -5.72
CA LEU A 199 -15.25 -10.53 -4.62
C LEU A 199 -16.50 -9.63 -4.63
N ARG A 200 -17.14 -9.43 -5.78
CA ARG A 200 -18.33 -8.59 -5.91
C ARG A 200 -19.47 -9.00 -4.95
N PRO A 201 -19.91 -10.27 -4.88
CA PRO A 201 -20.93 -10.69 -3.92
C PRO A 201 -20.46 -10.69 -2.46
N VAL A 202 -19.15 -10.61 -2.21
CA VAL A 202 -18.60 -10.54 -0.84
C VAL A 202 -18.64 -9.13 -0.29
N PHE A 203 -18.21 -8.16 -1.11
CA PHE A 203 -18.11 -6.77 -0.67
C PHE A 203 -19.38 -5.96 -0.95
N HIS A 204 -20.08 -6.21 -2.06
CA HIS A 204 -21.18 -5.38 -2.54
C HIS A 204 -20.81 -3.88 -2.57
N TRP A 205 -19.62 -3.57 -3.10
CA TRP A 205 -19.12 -2.20 -3.18
C TRP A 205 -19.98 -1.30 -4.08
N ASP A 206 -20.04 -0.02 -3.78
CA ASP A 206 -20.55 0.99 -4.70
C ASP A 206 -19.51 1.29 -5.79
N ARG A 207 -18.21 1.21 -5.43
CA ARG A 207 -17.10 1.40 -6.37
C ARG A 207 -15.88 0.56 -5.99
N LEU A 208 -15.29 -0.06 -7.02
CA LEU A 208 -14.02 -0.77 -6.94
C LEU A 208 -12.94 0.00 -7.70
N TYR A 209 -11.81 0.27 -7.06
CA TYR A 209 -10.62 0.81 -7.72
C TYR A 209 -9.57 -0.28 -7.88
N LEU A 210 -9.06 -0.46 -9.10
CA LEU A 210 -7.93 -1.35 -9.39
C LEU A 210 -6.69 -0.51 -9.66
N GLY A 211 -5.77 -0.50 -8.71
CA GLY A 211 -4.52 0.26 -8.74
C GLY A 211 -3.27 -0.63 -8.72
N GLY A 212 -2.14 -0.03 -8.36
CA GLY A 212 -0.85 -0.70 -8.32
C GLY A 212 -0.15 -0.80 -9.67
N GLY A 213 1.14 -1.17 -9.67
CA GLY A 213 1.98 -1.13 -10.86
C GLY A 213 1.55 -2.06 -12.01
N ASN A 214 0.77 -3.10 -11.70
CA ASN A 214 0.29 -4.06 -12.68
C ASN A 214 -1.11 -3.75 -13.23
N SER A 215 -1.86 -2.81 -12.66
CA SER A 215 -3.20 -2.45 -13.14
C SER A 215 -3.20 -2.07 -14.64
N ARG A 216 -2.17 -1.35 -15.08
CA ARG A 216 -1.94 -0.97 -16.49
C ARG A 216 -1.66 -2.16 -17.45
N ARG A 217 -1.50 -3.37 -16.92
CA ARG A 217 -1.28 -4.58 -17.71
C ARG A 217 -2.58 -5.34 -18.00
N ILE A 218 -3.68 -4.94 -17.36
CA ILE A 218 -4.99 -5.50 -17.65
C ILE A 218 -5.35 -5.14 -19.09
N LYS A 219 -5.77 -6.13 -19.86
CA LYS A 219 -6.12 -5.94 -21.27
C LYS A 219 -7.45 -5.19 -21.41
N ASP A 220 -7.54 -4.26 -22.36
CA ASP A 220 -8.76 -3.47 -22.64
C ASP A 220 -9.99 -4.36 -22.83
N SER A 221 -9.82 -5.47 -23.55
CA SER A 221 -10.90 -6.46 -23.79
C SER A 221 -11.43 -7.10 -22.49
N VAL A 222 -10.69 -7.01 -21.38
CA VAL A 222 -11.13 -7.44 -20.04
C VAL A 222 -11.68 -6.25 -19.26
N ILE A 223 -11.04 -5.07 -19.33
CA ILE A 223 -11.49 -3.86 -18.64
C ILE A 223 -12.97 -3.58 -18.94
N HIS A 224 -13.39 -3.63 -20.22
CA HIS A 224 -14.78 -3.45 -20.64
C HIS A 224 -15.78 -4.49 -20.08
N LYS A 225 -15.28 -5.55 -19.42
CA LYS A 225 -16.11 -6.62 -18.84
C LYS A 225 -16.12 -6.61 -17.31
N LEU A 226 -15.44 -5.66 -16.68
CA LEU A 226 -15.37 -5.56 -15.22
C LEU A 226 -16.62 -4.94 -14.60
N GLY A 227 -17.35 -4.11 -15.37
CA GLY A 227 -18.52 -3.34 -14.93
C GLY A 227 -18.19 -1.85 -14.77
N ASP A 228 -19.24 -1.02 -14.80
CA ASP A 228 -19.12 0.45 -14.74
C ASP A 228 -18.76 0.97 -13.34
N ASP A 229 -18.86 0.10 -12.34
CA ASP A 229 -18.50 0.33 -10.95
C ASP A 229 -16.99 0.10 -10.68
N VAL A 230 -16.22 -0.36 -11.70
CA VAL A 230 -14.79 -0.63 -11.59
C VAL A 230 -13.96 0.44 -12.29
N VAL A 231 -13.05 1.05 -11.58
CA VAL A 231 -12.16 2.13 -12.06
C VAL A 231 -10.71 1.66 -12.04
N ILE A 232 -10.00 1.77 -13.17
CA ILE A 232 -8.55 1.57 -13.21
C ILE A 232 -7.87 2.88 -12.83
N VAL A 233 -6.99 2.84 -11.82
CA VAL A 233 -6.33 4.04 -11.29
C VAL A 233 -4.81 4.02 -11.50
N PRO A 234 -4.19 5.19 -11.68
CA PRO A 234 -2.75 5.29 -11.87
C PRO A 234 -1.96 4.96 -10.60
N ASN A 235 -0.69 4.60 -10.77
CA ASN A 235 0.17 4.16 -9.66
C ASN A 235 0.73 5.33 -8.81
N GLU A 236 0.58 6.58 -9.24
CA GLU A 236 1.07 7.77 -8.52
C GLU A 236 0.27 8.07 -7.24
N ALA A 237 -0.90 7.47 -7.09
CA ALA A 237 -1.80 7.64 -5.95
C ALA A 237 -1.16 7.35 -4.58
N GLY A 238 -0.17 6.44 -4.52
CA GLY A 238 0.51 6.08 -3.27
C GLY A 238 1.20 7.26 -2.57
N ILE A 239 1.79 8.20 -3.31
CA ILE A 239 2.42 9.38 -2.70
C ILE A 239 1.38 10.44 -2.33
N ILE A 240 0.40 10.70 -3.20
CA ILE A 240 -0.66 11.68 -2.97
C ILE A 240 -1.55 11.24 -1.81
N GLY A 241 -1.81 9.94 -1.71
CA GLY A 241 -2.63 9.35 -0.65
C GLY A 241 -2.09 9.60 0.75
N GLY A 242 -0.78 9.75 0.91
CA GLY A 242 -0.18 10.08 2.20
C GLY A 242 -0.68 11.40 2.82
N VAL A 243 -1.10 12.36 1.99
CA VAL A 243 -1.72 13.61 2.50
C VAL A 243 -3.18 13.38 2.87
N ARG A 244 -3.94 12.72 1.98
CA ARG A 244 -5.39 12.52 2.15
C ARG A 244 -5.71 11.54 3.28
N ALA A 245 -4.81 10.59 3.56
CA ALA A 245 -4.99 9.61 4.62
C ALA A 245 -5.24 10.25 6.00
N TRP A 246 -4.63 11.40 6.28
CA TRP A 246 -4.89 12.15 7.51
C TRP A 246 -6.34 12.62 7.67
N ASN A 247 -7.00 12.90 6.55
CA ASN A 247 -8.38 13.38 6.55
C ASN A 247 -9.41 12.23 6.60
N LEU A 248 -9.01 11.03 6.13
CA LEU A 248 -9.90 9.87 5.98
C LEU A 248 -9.91 8.93 7.20
N LEU A 249 -8.97 9.11 8.15
CA LEU A 249 -8.94 8.29 9.37
C LEU A 249 -9.95 8.73 10.42
N GLY A 250 -10.53 9.92 10.29
CA GLY A 250 -11.35 10.52 11.35
C GLY A 250 -10.50 10.87 12.58
N ASP A 251 -11.10 11.62 13.51
CA ASP A 251 -10.52 11.88 14.83
C ASP A 251 -10.59 10.59 15.66
N ASN A 252 -9.52 9.80 15.68
CA ASN A 252 -9.29 8.70 16.64
C ASN A 252 -8.32 9.14 17.71
#